data_cdfbe7a5a5deb44ef439a80db6621252
#
_entry.id   cdfbe7a5a5deb44ef439a80db6621252
#
_cell.length_a   1.000
_cell.length_b   1.000
_cell.length_c   1.000
_cell.angle_alpha   90.00
_cell.angle_beta   90.00
_cell.angle_gamma   90.00
#
_symmetry.space_group_name_H-M   'P 1'
#
loop_
_entity.id
_entity.type
_entity.pdbx_description
1 polymer ?
#
loop_
_entity_poly.entity_id
_entity_poly.type
_entity_poly.pdbx_seq_one_letter_code
_entity_poly.pdbx_strand_id
1 'polypeptide(L)'
;MKPNDTRTRAYLVGGVILWPYIKSLLGLVKAGSDVTTGVLTTLTPGALYQNNISNAPALYAELMKKPGLPLSTGQMPSLQRFLTNAECLRLADFIYDNLNAERYNWAAIYNAFTSLPTYSIADLRLIYAYFGKRREWFWEAPKDLYAFFKSDLNPTQYRQAKNIFYPANINPNL
;
A
#
# COMPACT_ATOMS: atom_id res chain seq x y z
N MET A 1 25.77 -24.38 -5.54
CA MET A 1 25.46 -23.36 -6.57
C MET A 1 25.24 -22.04 -5.85
N LYS A 2 26.14 -21.07 -5.95
CA LYS A 2 25.98 -19.76 -5.29
C LYS A 2 25.00 -18.91 -6.12
N PRO A 3 23.97 -18.28 -5.54
CA PRO A 3 23.13 -17.35 -6.27
C PRO A 3 23.96 -16.16 -6.73
N ASN A 4 23.83 -15.84 -8.01
CA ASN A 4 24.51 -14.72 -8.65
C ASN A 4 23.82 -13.43 -8.19
N ASP A 5 24.37 -12.83 -7.16
CA ASP A 5 23.81 -11.69 -6.44
C ASP A 5 24.19 -10.36 -7.11
N THR A 6 23.78 -10.22 -8.36
CA THR A 6 23.97 -8.98 -9.13
C THR A 6 23.15 -7.82 -8.58
N ARG A 7 22.02 -8.11 -7.92
CA ARG A 7 21.14 -7.08 -7.31
C ARG A 7 21.71 -6.56 -6.00
N THR A 8 22.21 -7.42 -5.13
CA THR A 8 22.84 -6.99 -3.86
C THR A 8 24.06 -6.12 -4.11
N ARG A 9 24.82 -6.37 -5.19
CA ARG A 9 25.93 -5.51 -5.60
C ARG A 9 25.47 -4.11 -6.08
N ALA A 10 24.31 -4.04 -6.76
CA ALA A 10 23.75 -2.75 -7.18
C ALA A 10 23.32 -1.89 -5.98
N TYR A 11 22.81 -2.50 -4.91
CA TYR A 11 22.44 -1.79 -3.67
C TYR A 11 23.67 -1.21 -2.95
N LEU A 12 24.75 -1.98 -2.86
CA LEU A 12 25.98 -1.51 -2.23
C LEU A 12 26.64 -0.38 -3.02
N VAL A 13 26.69 -0.48 -4.35
CA VAL A 13 27.28 0.55 -5.21
C VAL A 13 26.41 1.80 -5.25
N GLY A 14 25.09 1.67 -5.37
CA GLY A 14 24.16 2.80 -5.34
C GLY A 14 24.16 3.54 -3.99
N GLY A 15 24.20 2.79 -2.89
CA GLY A 15 24.26 3.35 -1.53
C GLY A 15 25.55 4.12 -1.27
N VAL A 16 26.68 3.65 -1.77
CA VAL A 16 28.00 4.32 -1.58
C VAL A 16 28.10 5.57 -2.45
N ILE A 17 27.55 5.57 -3.66
CA ILE A 17 27.59 6.73 -4.57
C ILE A 17 26.65 7.84 -4.11
N LEU A 18 25.48 7.49 -3.56
CA LEU A 18 24.49 8.48 -3.12
C LEU A 18 24.75 9.03 -1.71
N TRP A 19 25.53 8.33 -0.89
CA TRP A 19 25.81 8.74 0.49
C TRP A 19 26.42 10.15 0.63
N PRO A 20 27.36 10.60 -0.22
CA PRO A 20 27.85 11.98 -0.18
C PRO A 20 26.77 13.01 -0.54
N TYR A 21 25.88 12.70 -1.48
CA TYR A 21 24.76 13.57 -1.85
C TYR A 21 23.71 13.64 -0.75
N ILE A 22 23.43 12.52 -0.09
CA ILE A 22 22.54 12.47 1.08
C ILE A 22 23.16 13.27 2.24
N LYS A 23 24.46 13.15 2.50
CA LYS A 23 25.15 13.97 3.50
C LYS A 23 25.13 15.47 3.17
N SER A 24 25.30 15.84 1.92
CA SER A 24 25.19 17.22 1.44
C SER A 24 23.78 17.77 1.64
N LEU A 25 22.76 17.00 1.30
CA LEU A 25 21.35 17.33 1.55
C LEU A 25 21.05 17.46 3.05
N LEU A 26 21.55 16.55 3.88
CA LEU A 26 21.41 16.61 5.34
C LEU A 26 22.19 17.78 5.96
N GLY A 27 23.30 18.20 5.34
CA GLY A 27 24.06 19.41 5.74
C GLY A 27 23.30 20.70 5.44
N LEU A 28 22.60 20.77 4.32
CA LEU A 28 21.73 21.89 3.95
C LEU A 28 20.50 22.03 4.87
N VAL A 29 20.00 20.90 5.38
CA VAL A 29 18.87 20.85 6.31
C VAL A 29 19.20 21.46 7.69
N LYS A 30 20.46 21.43 8.11
CA LYS A 30 20.90 22.09 9.35
C LYS A 30 20.96 23.63 9.28
N ALA A 31 20.90 24.18 8.08
CA ALA A 31 21.06 25.64 7.85
C ALA A 31 19.73 26.37 7.58
N GLY A 32 18.61 25.66 7.38
CA GLY A 32 17.32 26.28 7.09
C GLY A 32 16.18 25.53 7.79
N SER A 33 15.66 26.16 8.84
CA SER A 33 14.57 25.64 9.67
C SER A 33 13.24 25.48 8.92
N ASP A 34 12.44 24.53 9.37
CA ASP A 34 10.99 24.33 9.21
C ASP A 34 10.43 23.85 7.86
N VAL A 35 10.84 24.37 6.71
CA VAL A 35 10.30 23.95 5.40
C VAL A 35 10.89 22.60 4.94
N THR A 36 12.14 22.33 5.30
CA THR A 36 12.87 21.12 4.92
C THR A 36 12.50 19.90 5.74
N THR A 37 12.06 20.08 6.98
CA THR A 37 11.62 18.96 7.83
C THR A 37 10.36 18.29 7.26
N GLY A 38 9.40 19.07 6.75
CA GLY A 38 8.21 18.56 6.09
C GLY A 38 8.51 17.76 4.82
N VAL A 39 9.46 18.19 4.01
CA VAL A 39 9.83 17.51 2.75
C VAL A 39 10.60 16.22 3.00
N LEU A 40 11.53 16.22 3.96
CA LEU A 40 12.33 15.03 4.31
C LEU A 40 11.50 13.95 5.00
N THR A 41 10.57 14.32 5.87
CA THR A 41 9.65 13.35 6.49
C THR A 41 8.74 12.68 5.48
N THR A 42 8.40 13.36 4.37
CA THR A 42 7.61 12.75 3.29
C THR A 42 8.42 11.83 2.37
N LEU A 43 9.75 11.91 2.40
CA LEU A 43 10.64 11.12 1.52
C LEU A 43 11.07 9.77 2.13
N THR A 44 11.00 9.60 3.45
CA THR A 44 11.38 8.32 4.07
C THR A 44 10.22 7.33 4.03
N PRO A 45 10.47 6.03 3.77
CA PRO A 45 9.42 5.01 3.81
C PRO A 45 8.65 4.98 5.15
N GLY A 46 9.35 5.18 6.26
CA GLY A 46 8.74 5.24 7.59
C GLY A 46 7.80 6.43 7.78
N ALA A 47 8.11 7.59 7.23
CA ALA A 47 7.25 8.77 7.31
C ALA A 47 5.97 8.61 6.47
N LEU A 48 6.08 8.01 5.26
CA LEU A 48 4.91 7.67 4.46
C LEU A 48 4.00 6.69 5.20
N TYR A 49 4.58 5.70 5.87
CA TYR A 49 3.82 4.73 6.65
C TYR A 49 3.06 5.39 7.80
N GLN A 50 3.72 6.25 8.58
CA GLN A 50 3.09 6.99 9.66
C GLN A 50 2.00 7.94 9.16
N ASN A 51 2.23 8.62 8.04
CA ASN A 51 1.21 9.46 7.40
C ASN A 51 -0.01 8.63 6.96
N ASN A 52 0.18 7.43 6.42
CA ASN A 52 -0.92 6.55 6.06
C ASN A 52 -1.76 6.19 7.29
N ILE A 53 -1.12 5.79 8.39
CA ILE A 53 -1.81 5.47 9.65
C ILE A 53 -2.58 6.68 10.17
N SER A 54 -1.97 7.86 10.20
CA SER A 54 -2.58 9.09 10.70
C SER A 54 -3.75 9.57 9.84
N ASN A 55 -3.66 9.40 8.51
CA ASN A 55 -4.69 9.86 7.57
C ASN A 55 -5.77 8.80 7.30
N ALA A 56 -5.54 7.54 7.66
CA ALA A 56 -6.49 6.45 7.41
C ALA A 56 -7.90 6.72 7.94
N PRO A 57 -8.09 7.26 9.17
CA PRO A 57 -9.44 7.56 9.67
C PRO A 57 -10.19 8.57 8.80
N ALA A 58 -9.51 9.63 8.34
CA ALA A 58 -10.11 10.66 7.50
C ALA A 58 -10.48 10.09 6.11
N LEU A 59 -9.55 9.36 5.48
CA LEU A 59 -9.80 8.71 4.20
C LEU A 59 -10.93 7.67 4.31
N TYR A 60 -10.93 6.87 5.37
CA TYR A 60 -12.00 5.91 5.64
C TYR A 60 -13.37 6.59 5.77
N ALA A 61 -13.44 7.70 6.52
CA ALA A 61 -14.68 8.46 6.67
C ALA A 61 -15.21 8.98 5.31
N GLU A 62 -14.32 9.45 4.44
CA GLU A 62 -14.69 9.85 3.07
C GLU A 62 -15.19 8.67 2.23
N LEU A 63 -14.53 7.53 2.32
CA LEU A 63 -14.95 6.33 1.59
C LEU A 63 -16.31 5.83 2.09
N MET A 64 -16.61 5.95 3.38
CA MET A 64 -17.90 5.54 3.96
C MET A 64 -19.09 6.39 3.48
N LYS A 65 -18.86 7.57 2.93
CA LYS A 65 -19.91 8.38 2.29
C LYS A 65 -20.37 7.82 0.93
N LYS A 66 -19.54 6.99 0.29
CA LYS A 66 -19.88 6.39 -1.01
C LYS A 66 -20.82 5.19 -0.80
N PRO A 67 -21.80 4.96 -1.69
CA PRO A 67 -22.57 3.73 -1.68
C PRO A 67 -21.66 2.52 -1.96
N GLY A 68 -21.98 1.38 -1.37
CA GLY A 68 -21.37 0.12 -1.77
C GLY A 68 -21.94 -0.35 -3.11
N LEU A 69 -21.27 -1.30 -3.74
CA LEU A 69 -21.76 -1.94 -4.96
C LEU A 69 -22.24 -3.36 -4.65
N PRO A 70 -23.27 -3.85 -5.35
CA PRO A 70 -23.75 -5.21 -5.14
C PRO A 70 -22.70 -6.24 -5.58
N LEU A 71 -22.67 -7.37 -4.90
CA LEU A 71 -21.92 -8.54 -5.33
C LEU A 71 -22.46 -9.06 -6.67
N SER A 72 -21.71 -9.93 -7.34
CA SER A 72 -22.15 -10.62 -8.56
C SER A 72 -23.45 -11.40 -8.37
N THR A 73 -23.79 -11.77 -7.14
CA THR A 73 -25.05 -12.39 -6.74
C THR A 73 -26.23 -11.41 -6.61
N GLY A 74 -26.01 -10.12 -6.79
CA GLY A 74 -26.99 -9.05 -6.56
C GLY A 74 -27.18 -8.69 -5.08
N GLN A 75 -26.53 -9.38 -4.16
CA GLN A 75 -26.60 -9.06 -2.73
C GLN A 75 -25.72 -7.85 -2.40
N MET A 76 -26.22 -6.99 -1.52
CA MET A 76 -25.41 -5.92 -0.95
C MET A 76 -24.57 -6.46 0.19
N PRO A 77 -23.24 -6.32 0.13
CA PRO A 77 -22.38 -6.75 1.24
C PRO A 77 -22.60 -5.87 2.46
N SER A 78 -22.28 -6.42 3.62
CA SER A 78 -22.44 -5.72 4.90
C SER A 78 -21.60 -4.45 4.95
N LEU A 79 -22.19 -3.39 5.53
CA LEU A 79 -21.47 -2.17 5.93
C LEU A 79 -20.92 -2.28 7.37
N GLN A 80 -21.37 -3.31 8.12
CA GLN A 80 -20.88 -3.54 9.48
C GLN A 80 -19.47 -4.10 9.43
N ARG A 81 -18.58 -3.52 10.20
CA ARG A 81 -17.19 -4.01 10.34
C ARG A 81 -17.16 -5.34 11.07
N PHE A 82 -16.35 -6.27 10.57
CA PHE A 82 -16.04 -7.54 11.23
C PHE A 82 -14.63 -7.53 11.82
N LEU A 83 -13.73 -6.71 11.27
CA LEU A 83 -12.33 -6.62 11.69
C LEU A 83 -12.09 -5.40 12.57
N THR A 84 -11.15 -5.53 13.49
CA THR A 84 -10.61 -4.42 14.27
C THR A 84 -9.70 -3.53 13.42
N ASN A 85 -9.39 -2.33 13.91
CA ASN A 85 -8.43 -1.43 13.26
C ASN A 85 -7.05 -2.10 13.10
N ALA A 86 -6.61 -2.84 14.13
CA ALA A 86 -5.32 -3.51 14.11
C ALA A 86 -5.27 -4.65 13.09
N GLU A 87 -6.36 -5.37 12.88
CA GLU A 87 -6.44 -6.42 11.86
C GLU A 87 -6.44 -5.84 10.45
N CYS A 88 -7.20 -4.76 10.22
CA CYS A 88 -7.18 -4.06 8.93
C CYS A 88 -5.79 -3.50 8.60
N LEU A 89 -5.09 -2.93 9.60
CA LEU A 89 -3.72 -2.45 9.41
C LEU A 89 -2.77 -3.60 9.08
N ARG A 90 -2.82 -4.72 9.82
CA ARG A 90 -1.99 -5.90 9.53
C ARG A 90 -2.25 -6.47 8.14
N LEU A 91 -3.50 -6.47 7.68
CA LEU A 91 -3.83 -6.90 6.32
C LEU A 91 -3.29 -5.94 5.27
N ALA A 92 -3.35 -4.64 5.50
CA ALA A 92 -2.75 -3.65 4.61
C ALA A 92 -1.22 -3.83 4.50
N ASP A 93 -0.55 -4.09 5.62
CA ASP A 93 0.88 -4.38 5.65
C ASP A 93 1.19 -5.72 4.97
N PHE A 94 0.44 -6.76 5.26
CA PHE A 94 0.56 -8.06 4.62
C PHE A 94 0.41 -7.99 3.09
N ILE A 95 -0.55 -7.22 2.58
CA ILE A 95 -0.71 -7.01 1.13
C ILE A 95 0.55 -6.33 0.57
N TYR A 96 1.01 -5.26 1.22
CA TYR A 96 2.19 -4.53 0.78
C TYR A 96 3.43 -5.43 0.74
N ASP A 97 3.70 -6.16 1.82
CA ASP A 97 4.87 -7.04 1.93
C ASP A 97 4.87 -8.14 0.85
N ASN A 98 3.69 -8.67 0.50
CA ASN A 98 3.56 -9.69 -0.54
C ASN A 98 3.56 -9.11 -1.97
N LEU A 99 3.23 -7.83 -2.17
CA LEU A 99 3.39 -7.15 -3.45
C LEU A 99 4.83 -6.64 -3.64
N ASN A 100 5.48 -6.17 -2.58
CA ASN A 100 6.83 -5.58 -2.61
C ASN A 100 7.95 -6.64 -2.49
N ALA A 101 7.63 -7.93 -2.42
CA ALA A 101 8.59 -9.00 -2.36
C ALA A 101 9.33 -9.16 -3.72
N GLU A 102 10.58 -9.67 -3.71
CA GLU A 102 11.31 -10.00 -4.95
C GLU A 102 10.52 -10.90 -5.92
N ARG A 103 9.62 -11.70 -5.35
CA ARG A 103 8.60 -12.46 -6.08
C ARG A 103 7.29 -12.21 -5.36
N TYR A 104 6.46 -11.33 -5.93
CA TYR A 104 5.15 -11.08 -5.34
C TYR A 104 4.34 -12.38 -5.19
N ASN A 105 3.76 -12.52 -4.03
CA ASN A 105 3.02 -13.72 -3.63
C ASN A 105 1.51 -13.44 -3.69
N TRP A 106 0.97 -13.33 -4.92
CA TRP A 106 -0.46 -13.12 -5.12
C TRP A 106 -1.30 -14.22 -4.47
N ALA A 107 -0.83 -15.47 -4.51
CA ALA A 107 -1.58 -16.58 -3.92
C ALA A 107 -1.83 -16.39 -2.43
N ALA A 108 -0.84 -15.88 -1.68
CA ALA A 108 -1.01 -15.57 -0.26
C ALA A 108 -2.05 -14.45 -0.03
N ILE A 109 -2.00 -13.38 -0.84
CA ILE A 109 -2.98 -12.29 -0.77
C ILE A 109 -4.37 -12.82 -1.09
N TYR A 110 -4.52 -13.53 -2.20
CA TYR A 110 -5.81 -14.08 -2.63
C TYR A 110 -6.42 -15.01 -1.58
N ASN A 111 -5.61 -15.92 -1.02
CA ASN A 111 -6.04 -16.84 0.02
C ASN A 111 -6.48 -16.09 1.29
N ALA A 112 -5.78 -15.03 1.69
CA ALA A 112 -6.17 -14.24 2.85
C ALA A 112 -7.59 -13.66 2.70
N PHE A 113 -7.98 -13.28 1.48
CA PHE A 113 -9.31 -12.73 1.22
C PHE A 113 -10.39 -13.78 0.92
N THR A 114 -10.02 -14.97 0.46
CA THR A 114 -10.99 -16.03 0.09
C THR A 114 -11.19 -17.06 1.19
N SER A 115 -10.26 -17.20 2.14
CA SER A 115 -10.34 -18.15 3.24
C SER A 115 -11.16 -17.66 4.44
N LEU A 116 -11.44 -16.36 4.51
CA LEU A 116 -12.24 -15.78 5.58
C LEU A 116 -13.70 -15.61 5.15
N PRO A 117 -14.66 -15.79 6.07
CA PRO A 117 -16.03 -15.45 5.77
C PRO A 117 -16.13 -13.95 5.50
N THR A 118 -16.48 -13.62 4.30
CA THR A 118 -16.95 -12.32 3.81
C THR A 118 -16.41 -11.06 4.52
N TYR A 119 -15.43 -10.40 3.92
CA TYR A 119 -15.08 -9.03 4.31
C TYR A 119 -16.26 -8.10 4.06
N SER A 120 -16.53 -7.22 5.00
CA SER A 120 -17.50 -6.16 4.79
C SER A 120 -16.95 -5.06 3.88
N ILE A 121 -17.84 -4.26 3.31
CA ILE A 121 -17.43 -3.03 2.60
C ILE A 121 -16.58 -2.14 3.52
N ALA A 122 -16.97 -2.02 4.77
CA ALA A 122 -16.27 -1.19 5.75
C ALA A 122 -14.86 -1.71 6.03
N ASP A 123 -14.66 -3.03 6.13
CA ASP A 123 -13.32 -3.62 6.32
C ASP A 123 -12.42 -3.36 5.10
N LEU A 124 -12.91 -3.60 3.88
CA LEU A 124 -12.16 -3.37 2.65
C LEU A 124 -11.75 -1.89 2.48
N ARG A 125 -12.65 -0.96 2.82
CA ARG A 125 -12.37 0.48 2.82
C ARG A 125 -11.31 0.87 3.82
N LEU A 126 -11.36 0.28 5.01
CA LEU A 126 -10.37 0.56 6.05
C LEU A 126 -9.00 -0.05 5.73
N ILE A 127 -8.96 -1.26 5.16
CA ILE A 127 -7.73 -1.88 4.66
C ILE A 127 -7.09 -0.97 3.58
N TYR A 128 -7.88 -0.50 2.62
CA TYR A 128 -7.41 0.43 1.61
C TYR A 128 -6.89 1.75 2.22
N ALA A 129 -7.62 2.30 3.20
CA ALA A 129 -7.22 3.53 3.86
C ALA A 129 -5.89 3.38 4.61
N TYR A 130 -5.67 2.26 5.31
CA TYR A 130 -4.40 1.96 5.96
C TYR A 130 -3.27 1.63 4.97
N PHE A 131 -3.59 1.01 3.83
CA PHE A 131 -2.59 0.84 2.78
C PHE A 131 -2.07 2.20 2.32
N GLY A 132 -2.96 3.15 2.10
CA GLY A 132 -2.63 4.52 1.73
C GLY A 132 -1.78 4.58 0.46
N LYS A 133 -0.71 5.37 0.51
CA LYS A 133 0.29 5.46 -0.56
C LYS A 133 1.60 4.88 -0.08
N ARG A 134 2.14 3.92 -0.80
CA ARG A 134 3.41 3.23 -0.49
C ARG A 134 4.34 3.28 -1.69
N ARG A 135 5.63 2.98 -1.47
CA ARG A 135 6.65 2.94 -2.52
C ARG A 135 7.25 1.55 -2.57
N GLU A 136 7.45 1.05 -3.77
CA GLU A 136 8.25 -0.14 -4.01
C GLU A 136 9.75 0.19 -3.83
N TRP A 137 10.17 1.33 -4.41
CA TRP A 137 11.52 1.85 -4.28
C TRP A 137 11.50 3.30 -3.80
N PHE A 138 12.54 3.73 -3.05
CA PHE A 138 12.59 5.07 -2.47
C PHE A 138 12.58 6.21 -3.50
N TRP A 139 13.00 5.94 -4.75
CA TRP A 139 12.99 6.91 -5.85
C TRP A 139 11.69 6.92 -6.67
N GLU A 140 10.81 5.97 -6.45
CA GLU A 140 9.53 5.92 -7.16
C GLU A 140 8.48 6.83 -6.54
N ALA A 141 7.52 7.26 -7.37
CA ALA A 141 6.35 7.94 -6.87
C ALA A 141 5.51 6.99 -6.00
N PRO A 142 4.95 7.47 -4.87
CA PRO A 142 4.08 6.64 -4.05
C PRO A 142 2.85 6.18 -4.82
N LYS A 143 2.57 4.89 -4.79
CA LYS A 143 1.43 4.23 -5.42
C LYS A 143 0.37 3.89 -4.37
N ASP A 144 -0.90 3.99 -4.72
CA ASP A 144 -1.98 3.39 -3.92
C ASP A 144 -2.12 1.89 -4.23
N LEU A 145 -3.00 1.21 -3.51
CA LEU A 145 -3.21 -0.22 -3.66
C LEU A 145 -3.55 -0.64 -5.09
N TYR A 146 -4.38 0.14 -5.79
CA TYR A 146 -4.76 -0.20 -7.16
C TYR A 146 -3.65 0.03 -8.17
N ALA A 147 -2.83 1.06 -7.96
CA ALA A 147 -1.65 1.28 -8.78
C ALA A 147 -0.64 0.13 -8.62
N PHE A 148 -0.47 -0.40 -7.40
CA PHE A 148 0.31 -1.62 -7.17
C PHE A 148 -0.30 -2.82 -7.90
N PHE A 149 -1.59 -3.08 -7.75
CA PHE A 149 -2.25 -4.18 -8.46
C PHE A 149 -2.07 -4.09 -9.98
N LYS A 150 -2.17 -2.89 -10.53
CA LYS A 150 -2.03 -2.67 -11.97
C LYS A 150 -0.59 -2.84 -12.47
N SER A 151 0.41 -2.48 -11.64
CA SER A 151 1.83 -2.59 -12.05
C SER A 151 2.36 -4.02 -11.90
N ASP A 152 1.91 -4.76 -10.87
CA ASP A 152 2.60 -5.97 -10.43
C ASP A 152 1.85 -7.26 -10.78
N LEU A 153 0.52 -7.19 -10.92
CA LEU A 153 -0.29 -8.37 -11.17
C LEU A 153 -0.49 -8.63 -12.67
N ASN A 154 -0.51 -9.90 -13.04
CA ASN A 154 -0.96 -10.27 -14.38
C ASN A 154 -2.47 -10.03 -14.56
N PRO A 155 -3.00 -10.03 -15.81
CA PRO A 155 -4.39 -9.69 -16.07
C PRO A 155 -5.43 -10.53 -15.29
N THR A 156 -5.13 -11.80 -15.04
CA THR A 156 -6.02 -12.69 -14.27
C THR A 156 -6.01 -12.33 -12.80
N GLN A 157 -4.84 -12.15 -12.21
CA GLN A 157 -4.67 -11.75 -10.82
C GLN A 157 -5.26 -10.36 -10.56
N TYR A 158 -5.03 -9.41 -11.48
CA TYR A 158 -5.62 -8.08 -11.40
C TYR A 158 -7.16 -8.13 -11.39
N ARG A 159 -7.76 -8.98 -12.23
CA ARG A 159 -9.21 -9.19 -12.23
C ARG A 159 -9.70 -9.78 -10.91
N GLN A 160 -8.98 -10.72 -10.32
CA GLN A 160 -9.28 -11.27 -9.00
C GLN A 160 -9.23 -10.18 -7.92
N ALA A 161 -8.18 -9.35 -7.92
CA ALA A 161 -8.04 -8.22 -7.00
C ALA A 161 -9.20 -7.22 -7.15
N LYS A 162 -9.57 -6.88 -8.38
CA LYS A 162 -10.74 -6.05 -8.65
C LYS A 162 -12.00 -6.63 -8.06
N ASN A 163 -12.27 -7.91 -8.27
CA ASN A 163 -13.47 -8.56 -7.76
C ASN A 163 -13.56 -8.53 -6.23
N ILE A 164 -12.43 -8.67 -5.53
CA ILE A 164 -12.38 -8.57 -4.06
C ILE A 164 -12.78 -7.17 -3.59
N PHE A 165 -12.21 -6.12 -4.21
CA PHE A 165 -12.40 -4.74 -3.77
C PHE A 165 -13.58 -4.02 -4.45
N TYR A 166 -14.17 -4.61 -5.50
CA TYR A 166 -15.28 -4.02 -6.26
C TYR A 166 -16.46 -3.57 -5.36
N PRO A 167 -16.93 -4.39 -4.40
CA PRO A 167 -18.07 -4.01 -3.58
C PRO A 167 -17.81 -2.76 -2.74
N ALA A 168 -16.56 -2.48 -2.42
CA ALA A 168 -16.18 -1.34 -1.60
C ALA A 168 -16.28 0.01 -2.34
N ASN A 169 -16.42 0.02 -3.67
CA ASN A 169 -16.57 1.22 -4.50
C ASN A 169 -15.52 2.30 -4.17
N ILE A 170 -14.27 1.88 -4.05
CA ILE A 170 -13.16 2.76 -3.64
C ILE A 170 -12.75 3.64 -4.82
N ASN A 171 -12.59 3.02 -5.99
CA ASN A 171 -12.19 3.70 -7.22
C ASN A 171 -13.24 3.45 -8.32
N PRO A 172 -13.96 4.48 -8.78
CA PRO A 172 -15.00 4.35 -9.80
C PRO A 172 -14.45 3.99 -11.19
N ASN A 173 -13.13 4.09 -11.41
CA ASN A 173 -12.50 3.79 -12.71
C ASN A 173 -11.99 2.34 -12.81
N LEU A 174 -12.45 1.47 -11.96
CA LEU A 174 -12.07 0.05 -11.96
C LEU A 174 -13.16 -0.83 -12.53
#